data_6c7bcb7f061c9a693f6f5f2701cd6638
#
_entry.id   6c7bcb7f061c9a693f6f5f2701cd6638
#
_cell.length_a   1.000
_cell.length_b   1.000
_cell.length_c   1.000
_cell.angle_alpha   90.00
_cell.angle_beta   90.00
_cell.angle_gamma   90.00
#
_symmetry.space_group_name_H-M   'P 1'
#
loop_
_entity.id
_entity.type
_entity.pdbx_description
1 polymer ?
#
loop_
_entity_poly.entity_id
_entity_poly.type
_entity_poly.pdbx_seq_one_letter_code
_entity_poly.pdbx_strand_id
1 'polypeptide(L)'
;GLSSAELRFRNTATLEDVGNDYAFEGSENELLSLGKSITVYTGDRNTPQEIFRGTITGLEFINQPPQQPELVVLAEDDLLKARMSRKTRLFSDSTAGDVIESIARELGLNVSVEGLDETLDDWLQHNETDLAFMRRLLARFDGDMQMLEGELRVAPRSDIQRGEFSLR
;
A
#
# COMPACT_ATOMS: atom_id res chain seq x y z
N GLY A 1 2.47 1.65 -9.06
CA GLY A 1 2.14 2.82 -8.25
C GLY A 1 1.69 2.43 -6.87
N LEU A 2 1.46 3.40 -5.96
CA LEU A 2 0.79 3.16 -4.69
C LEU A 2 -0.60 2.56 -4.93
N SER A 3 -0.90 1.46 -4.23
CA SER A 3 -2.25 0.92 -4.18
C SER A 3 -2.95 1.44 -2.94
N SER A 4 -4.22 1.76 -3.06
CA SER A 4 -5.06 2.20 -1.96
C SER A 4 -6.37 1.43 -1.96
N ALA A 5 -6.92 1.22 -0.79
CA ALA A 5 -8.25 0.64 -0.59
C ALA A 5 -9.12 1.58 0.24
N GLU A 6 -10.38 1.68 -0.17
CA GLU A 6 -11.45 2.29 0.60
C GLU A 6 -12.46 1.20 0.94
N LEU A 7 -12.68 0.96 2.21
CA LEU A 7 -13.60 -0.04 2.71
C LEU A 7 -14.71 0.67 3.49
N ARG A 8 -15.96 0.33 3.19
CA ARG A 8 -17.13 0.89 3.86
C ARG A 8 -17.84 -0.19 4.67
N PHE A 9 -18.02 0.08 5.94
CA PHE A 9 -18.69 -0.82 6.87
C PHE A 9 -19.96 -0.14 7.40
N ARG A 10 -21.07 -0.88 7.46
CA ARG A 10 -22.21 -0.44 8.24
C ARG A 10 -21.82 -0.41 9.70
N ASN A 11 -21.98 0.73 10.34
CA ASN A 11 -21.54 0.94 11.73
C ASN A 11 -22.72 0.86 12.71
N THR A 12 -23.51 -0.22 12.61
CA THR A 12 -24.62 -0.48 13.52
C THR A 12 -24.50 -1.86 14.11
N ALA A 13 -24.61 -1.97 15.43
CA ALA A 13 -24.76 -3.22 16.16
C ALA A 13 -26.14 -3.22 16.82
N THR A 14 -26.84 -4.36 16.73
CA THR A 14 -28.08 -4.58 17.47
C THR A 14 -27.71 -5.28 18.77
N LEU A 15 -27.83 -4.59 19.88
CA LEU A 15 -27.71 -5.18 21.21
C LEU A 15 -29.11 -5.61 21.66
N GLU A 16 -29.25 -6.85 22.15
CA GLU A 16 -30.54 -7.45 22.51
C GLU A 16 -31.30 -6.64 23.58
N ASP A 17 -30.61 -5.84 24.41
CA ASP A 17 -31.21 -5.12 25.55
C ASP A 17 -31.18 -3.57 25.48
N VAL A 18 -30.45 -2.94 24.57
CA VAL A 18 -30.18 -1.49 24.62
C VAL A 18 -30.49 -0.74 23.32
N GLY A 19 -31.00 -1.39 22.31
CA GLY A 19 -31.28 -0.77 21.01
C GLY A 19 -30.07 -0.77 20.07
N ASN A 20 -30.14 0.02 18.99
CA ASN A 20 -29.07 0.11 18.02
C ASN A 20 -27.95 1.02 18.57
N ASP A 21 -26.75 0.45 18.64
CA ASP A 21 -25.52 1.15 18.99
C ASP A 21 -24.51 1.09 17.84
N TYR A 22 -23.40 1.82 17.93
CA TYR A 22 -22.36 1.75 16.91
C TYR A 22 -21.52 0.49 17.07
N ALA A 23 -21.26 -0.21 15.96
CA ALA A 23 -20.43 -1.41 15.96
C ALA A 23 -18.95 -1.13 16.23
N PHE A 24 -18.49 0.08 15.87
CA PHE A 24 -17.12 0.55 16.02
C PHE A 24 -17.11 1.88 16.78
N GLU A 25 -17.30 1.82 18.08
CA GLU A 25 -17.26 2.98 18.96
C GLU A 25 -16.19 2.77 20.05
N GLY A 26 -15.31 3.75 20.19
CA GLY A 26 -14.36 3.85 21.29
C GLY A 26 -13.11 2.99 21.18
N SER A 27 -12.19 3.22 22.13
CA SER A 27 -10.87 2.60 22.19
C SER A 27 -10.87 1.11 22.57
N GLU A 28 -11.99 0.57 22.97
CA GLU A 28 -12.12 -0.83 23.38
C GLU A 28 -12.15 -1.81 22.20
N ASN A 29 -12.56 -1.34 21.02
CA ASN A 29 -12.51 -2.10 19.77
C ASN A 29 -11.39 -1.61 18.85
N GLU A 30 -10.15 -1.72 19.29
CA GLU A 30 -8.96 -1.36 18.51
C GLU A 30 -8.75 -2.19 17.23
N LEU A 31 -9.76 -2.90 16.75
CA LEU A 31 -9.64 -3.72 15.55
C LEU A 31 -9.30 -2.86 14.34
N LEU A 32 -9.97 -1.73 14.18
CA LEU A 32 -9.74 -0.76 13.11
C LEU A 32 -9.20 0.54 13.72
N SER A 33 -7.89 0.74 13.66
CA SER A 33 -7.23 1.96 14.12
C SER A 33 -6.12 2.38 13.18
N LEU A 34 -5.79 3.68 13.19
CA LEU A 34 -4.71 4.23 12.38
C LEU A 34 -3.39 3.50 12.64
N GLY A 35 -2.65 3.21 11.58
CA GLY A 35 -1.36 2.52 11.64
C GLY A 35 -1.44 1.00 11.75
N LYS A 36 -2.62 0.41 11.89
CA LYS A 36 -2.78 -1.05 11.87
C LYS A 36 -2.76 -1.61 10.45
N SER A 37 -2.23 -2.83 10.34
CA SER A 37 -2.24 -3.58 9.08
C SER A 37 -3.64 -4.08 8.76
N ILE A 38 -4.00 -4.04 7.49
CA ILE A 38 -5.23 -4.61 6.95
C ILE A 38 -4.91 -5.45 5.71
N THR A 39 -5.57 -6.60 5.60
CA THR A 39 -5.49 -7.46 4.41
C THR A 39 -6.91 -7.76 3.95
N VAL A 40 -7.15 -7.58 2.65
CA VAL A 40 -8.45 -7.84 2.03
C VAL A 40 -8.35 -9.06 1.13
N TYR A 41 -9.26 -9.99 1.32
CA TYR A 41 -9.35 -11.21 0.53
C TYR A 41 -10.64 -11.24 -0.26
N THR A 42 -10.60 -11.85 -1.46
CA THR A 42 -11.76 -12.23 -2.27
C THR A 42 -11.84 -13.75 -2.40
N GLY A 43 -12.91 -14.26 -3.00
CA GLY A 43 -13.13 -15.68 -3.19
C GLY A 43 -13.93 -16.34 -2.06
N ASP A 44 -13.93 -17.66 -2.04
CA ASP A 44 -14.61 -18.41 -0.98
C ASP A 44 -13.69 -18.64 0.23
N ARG A 45 -14.27 -19.04 1.36
CA ARG A 45 -13.55 -19.29 2.62
C ARG A 45 -12.46 -20.36 2.51
N ASN A 46 -12.56 -21.28 1.57
CA ASN A 46 -11.62 -22.39 1.43
C ASN A 46 -10.45 -22.05 0.53
N THR A 47 -10.64 -21.08 -0.37
CA THR A 47 -9.62 -20.59 -1.32
C THR A 47 -9.58 -19.05 -1.36
N PRO A 48 -9.25 -18.40 -0.23
CA PRO A 48 -9.18 -16.95 -0.19
C PRO A 48 -8.02 -16.46 -1.06
N GLN A 49 -8.30 -15.45 -1.88
CA GLN A 49 -7.28 -14.78 -2.69
C GLN A 49 -7.05 -13.39 -2.12
N GLU A 50 -5.80 -13.07 -1.76
CA GLU A 50 -5.42 -11.72 -1.33
C GLU A 50 -5.52 -10.75 -2.50
N ILE A 51 -6.26 -9.65 -2.31
CA ILE A 51 -6.42 -8.59 -3.32
C ILE A 51 -5.81 -7.27 -2.88
N PHE A 52 -5.61 -7.08 -1.58
CA PHE A 52 -4.98 -5.88 -1.04
C PHE A 52 -4.35 -6.17 0.32
N ARG A 53 -3.19 -5.59 0.57
CA ARG A 53 -2.51 -5.54 1.87
C ARG A 53 -1.92 -4.16 2.07
N GLY A 54 -2.10 -3.60 3.27
CA GLY A 54 -1.58 -2.28 3.57
C GLY A 54 -1.80 -1.86 5.02
N THR A 55 -1.65 -0.58 5.26
CA THR A 55 -1.80 0.08 6.56
C THR A 55 -2.98 1.02 6.53
N ILE A 56 -3.79 1.05 7.58
CA ILE A 56 -4.90 1.98 7.74
C ILE A 56 -4.34 3.39 7.93
N THR A 57 -4.67 4.28 7.01
CA THR A 57 -4.20 5.68 6.99
C THR A 57 -5.29 6.69 7.29
N GLY A 58 -6.56 6.27 7.25
CA GLY A 58 -7.69 7.13 7.57
C GLY A 58 -8.90 6.35 8.05
N LEU A 59 -9.65 6.98 8.94
CA LEU A 59 -10.96 6.53 9.42
C LEU A 59 -11.91 7.71 9.34
N GLU A 60 -13.06 7.51 8.69
CA GLU A 60 -14.11 8.50 8.59
C GLU A 60 -15.42 7.90 9.06
N PHE A 61 -16.07 8.59 9.99
CA PHE A 61 -17.40 8.24 10.48
C PHE A 61 -18.46 9.10 9.78
N ILE A 62 -19.38 8.45 9.07
CA ILE A 62 -20.46 9.11 8.34
C ILE A 62 -21.78 8.76 9.02
N ASN A 63 -22.49 9.81 9.50
CA ASN A 63 -23.83 9.67 10.06
C ASN A 63 -24.75 10.73 9.43
N GLN A 64 -25.52 10.34 8.43
CA GLN A 64 -26.43 11.21 7.68
C GLN A 64 -27.84 10.61 7.63
N PRO A 65 -28.71 10.87 8.64
CA PRO A 65 -30.09 10.39 8.63
C PRO A 65 -30.84 10.83 7.35
N PRO A 66 -31.65 9.96 6.75
CA PRO A 66 -32.15 8.67 7.25
C PRO A 66 -31.26 7.44 6.94
N GLN A 67 -30.06 7.64 6.39
CA GLN A 67 -29.14 6.58 6.06
C GLN A 67 -28.52 5.97 7.33
N GLN A 68 -28.15 4.69 7.25
CA GLN A 68 -27.45 4.02 8.36
C GLN A 68 -26.04 4.60 8.51
N PRO A 69 -25.55 4.72 9.75
CA PRO A 69 -24.15 5.13 9.98
C PRO A 69 -23.15 4.20 9.30
N GLU A 70 -22.12 4.79 8.72
CA GLU A 70 -21.04 4.06 8.06
C GLU A 70 -19.69 4.43 8.69
N LEU A 71 -18.78 3.45 8.73
CA LEU A 71 -17.36 3.67 8.96
C LEU A 71 -16.63 3.44 7.64
N VAL A 72 -15.90 4.46 7.17
CA VAL A 72 -15.03 4.37 6.01
C VAL A 72 -13.59 4.20 6.50
N VAL A 73 -12.94 3.15 6.02
CA VAL A 73 -11.54 2.83 6.32
C VAL A 73 -10.73 3.07 5.06
N LEU A 74 -9.75 3.96 5.15
CA LEU A 74 -8.78 4.21 4.10
C LEU A 74 -7.49 3.49 4.44
N ALA A 75 -6.94 2.76 3.48
CA ALA A 75 -5.67 2.06 3.64
C ALA A 75 -4.77 2.25 2.41
N GLU A 76 -3.47 2.25 2.62
CA GLU A 76 -2.45 2.35 1.58
C GLU A 76 -1.45 1.21 1.72
N ASP A 77 -0.88 0.75 0.60
CA ASP A 77 0.13 -0.30 0.59
C ASP A 77 1.45 0.16 1.26
N ASP A 78 2.37 -0.78 1.49
CA ASP A 78 3.63 -0.51 2.21
C ASP A 78 4.58 0.45 1.48
N LEU A 79 4.36 0.77 0.20
CA LEU A 79 5.07 1.85 -0.49
C LEU A 79 4.77 3.24 0.10
N LEU A 80 3.73 3.36 0.95
CA LEU A 80 3.52 4.54 1.78
C LEU A 80 4.81 4.96 2.48
N LYS A 81 5.59 4.01 3.03
CA LYS A 81 6.84 4.28 3.75
C LYS A 81 7.86 5.03 2.87
N ALA A 82 7.89 4.75 1.57
CA ALA A 82 8.81 5.36 0.63
C ALA A 82 8.51 6.85 0.33
N ARG A 83 7.35 7.36 0.74
CA ARG A 83 6.99 8.78 0.55
C ARG A 83 7.06 9.63 1.81
N MET A 84 7.32 9.02 2.98
CA MET A 84 7.21 9.70 4.27
C MET A 84 8.32 10.71 4.53
N SER A 85 9.52 10.51 3.95
CA SER A 85 10.66 11.39 4.17
C SER A 85 11.40 11.70 2.89
N ARG A 86 12.04 12.88 2.85
CA ARG A 86 12.93 13.29 1.76
C ARG A 86 14.37 13.02 2.16
N LYS A 87 15.17 12.55 1.22
CA LYS A 87 16.57 12.21 1.42
C LYS A 87 17.45 12.86 0.39
N THR A 88 18.74 13.08 0.74
CA THR A 88 19.79 13.45 -0.21
C THR A 88 20.92 12.46 -0.05
N ARG A 89 21.20 11.69 -1.11
CA ARG A 89 22.24 10.68 -1.16
C ARG A 89 22.69 10.42 -2.58
N LEU A 90 23.93 9.97 -2.73
CA LEU A 90 24.55 9.61 -4.00
C LEU A 90 24.68 8.09 -4.07
N PHE A 91 24.31 7.53 -5.19
CA PHE A 91 24.55 6.14 -5.55
C PHE A 91 25.56 6.13 -6.71
N SER A 92 26.69 5.45 -6.53
CA SER A 92 27.77 5.34 -7.51
C SER A 92 28.05 3.86 -7.78
N ASP A 93 28.51 3.55 -8.97
CA ASP A 93 28.95 2.19 -9.39
C ASP A 93 27.91 1.09 -9.09
N SER A 94 26.63 1.41 -9.22
CA SER A 94 25.51 0.51 -8.89
C SER A 94 24.59 0.32 -10.09
N THR A 95 23.93 -0.82 -10.17
CA THR A 95 22.83 -0.99 -11.13
C THR A 95 21.54 -0.32 -10.63
N ALA A 96 20.58 -0.11 -11.53
CA ALA A 96 19.27 0.38 -11.14
C ALA A 96 18.60 -0.57 -10.13
N GLY A 97 18.79 -1.87 -10.34
CA GLY A 97 18.29 -2.91 -9.43
C GLY A 97 18.89 -2.80 -8.04
N ASP A 98 20.23 -2.71 -7.93
CA ASP A 98 20.93 -2.57 -6.64
C ASP A 98 20.45 -1.37 -5.83
N VAL A 99 20.25 -0.24 -6.50
CA VAL A 99 19.76 0.98 -5.87
C VAL A 99 18.34 0.78 -5.29
N ILE A 100 17.43 0.19 -6.08
CA ILE A 100 16.07 -0.06 -5.64
C ILE A 100 16.03 -1.07 -4.50
N GLU A 101 16.80 -2.17 -4.59
CA GLU A 101 16.91 -3.13 -3.51
C GLU A 101 17.45 -2.54 -2.22
N SER A 102 18.47 -1.67 -2.32
CA SER A 102 19.02 -0.97 -1.16
C SER A 102 17.96 -0.12 -0.46
N ILE A 103 17.19 0.64 -1.25
CA ILE A 103 16.09 1.47 -0.72
C ILE A 103 15.00 0.61 -0.09
N ALA A 104 14.58 -0.46 -0.76
CA ALA A 104 13.54 -1.35 -0.26
C ALA A 104 13.95 -2.00 1.08
N ARG A 105 15.19 -2.46 1.21
CA ARG A 105 15.73 -3.01 2.46
C ARG A 105 15.72 -1.99 3.61
N GLU A 106 16.11 -0.73 3.34
CA GLU A 106 16.04 0.35 4.34
C GLU A 106 14.60 0.60 4.83
N LEU A 107 13.62 0.43 3.94
CA LEU A 107 12.20 0.59 4.26
C LEU A 107 11.59 -0.66 4.93
N GLY A 108 12.37 -1.75 5.05
CA GLY A 108 11.90 -3.02 5.59
C GLY A 108 10.93 -3.75 4.65
N LEU A 109 11.06 -3.54 3.33
CA LEU A 109 10.25 -4.20 2.32
C LEU A 109 10.97 -5.44 1.77
N ASN A 110 10.22 -6.51 1.56
CA ASN A 110 10.68 -7.59 0.69
C ASN A 110 10.66 -7.07 -0.75
N VAL A 111 11.67 -7.44 -1.54
CA VAL A 111 11.80 -6.94 -2.91
C VAL A 111 12.30 -8.02 -3.85
N SER A 112 11.73 -8.05 -5.05
CA SER A 112 12.18 -8.82 -6.20
C SER A 112 12.41 -7.86 -7.36
N VAL A 113 13.61 -7.88 -7.94
CA VAL A 113 13.99 -7.02 -9.06
C VAL A 113 14.41 -7.90 -10.23
N GLU A 114 13.87 -7.63 -11.41
CA GLU A 114 14.18 -8.34 -12.65
C GLU A 114 14.56 -7.35 -13.76
N GLY A 115 15.61 -7.71 -14.53
CA GLY A 115 15.92 -7.03 -15.80
C GLY A 115 16.38 -5.56 -15.69
N LEU A 116 16.99 -5.15 -14.59
CA LEU A 116 17.52 -3.81 -14.36
C LEU A 116 19.03 -3.81 -14.03
N ASP A 117 19.79 -4.58 -14.86
CA ASP A 117 21.20 -4.89 -14.62
C ASP A 117 22.19 -3.86 -15.22
N GLU A 118 21.68 -2.81 -15.85
CA GLU A 118 22.53 -1.76 -16.40
C GLU A 118 23.23 -0.99 -15.28
N THR A 119 24.56 -0.92 -15.34
CA THR A 119 25.35 -0.11 -14.42
C THR A 119 25.11 1.37 -14.70
N LEU A 120 24.84 2.11 -13.65
CA LEU A 120 24.59 3.53 -13.71
C LEU A 120 25.87 4.32 -13.45
N ASP A 121 26.02 5.45 -14.13
CA ASP A 121 26.82 6.54 -13.62
C ASP A 121 26.27 7.02 -12.28
N ASP A 122 26.85 8.05 -11.69
CA ASP A 122 26.40 8.64 -10.44
C ASP A 122 24.92 9.06 -10.47
N TRP A 123 24.14 8.56 -9.52
CA TRP A 123 22.73 8.91 -9.34
C TRP A 123 22.50 9.66 -8.05
N LEU A 124 22.10 10.91 -8.19
CA LEU A 124 21.80 11.77 -7.05
C LEU A 124 20.29 11.75 -6.76
N GLN A 125 19.92 11.26 -5.57
CA GLN A 125 18.64 11.57 -4.93
C GLN A 125 18.83 12.90 -4.19
N HIS A 126 18.19 13.97 -4.66
CA HIS A 126 18.36 15.30 -4.08
C HIS A 126 17.05 15.83 -3.52
N ASN A 127 16.93 15.87 -2.20
CA ASN A 127 15.75 16.37 -1.49
C ASN A 127 14.43 15.82 -2.05
N GLU A 128 14.42 14.55 -2.42
CA GLU A 128 13.22 13.85 -2.93
C GLU A 128 12.92 12.61 -2.10
N THR A 129 11.66 12.16 -2.14
CA THR A 129 11.24 10.93 -1.44
C THR A 129 11.80 9.69 -2.15
N ASP A 130 11.97 8.60 -1.42
CA ASP A 130 12.41 7.33 -1.99
C ASP A 130 11.49 6.87 -3.13
N LEU A 131 10.16 7.06 -2.97
CA LEU A 131 9.19 6.73 -4.01
C LEU A 131 9.39 7.57 -5.28
N ALA A 132 9.60 8.88 -5.14
CA ALA A 132 9.82 9.77 -6.29
C ALA A 132 11.12 9.41 -7.00
N PHE A 133 12.18 9.14 -6.23
CA PHE A 133 13.47 8.75 -6.76
C PHE A 133 13.42 7.42 -7.52
N MET A 134 12.84 6.36 -6.92
CA MET A 134 12.67 5.07 -7.57
C MET A 134 11.86 5.17 -8.86
N ARG A 135 10.77 5.97 -8.86
CA ARG A 135 9.99 6.21 -10.09
C ARG A 135 10.78 6.91 -11.18
N ARG A 136 11.59 7.92 -10.82
CA ARG A 136 12.45 8.63 -11.75
C ARG A 136 13.54 7.71 -12.33
N LEU A 137 14.10 6.85 -11.49
CA LEU A 137 15.07 5.84 -11.90
C LEU A 137 14.43 4.83 -12.88
N LEU A 138 13.29 4.25 -12.51
CA LEU A 138 12.57 3.27 -13.34
C LEU A 138 12.11 3.85 -14.68
N ALA A 139 11.70 5.11 -14.72
CA ALA A 139 11.27 5.76 -15.95
C ALA A 139 12.36 5.79 -17.04
N ARG A 140 13.65 5.76 -16.65
CA ARG A 140 14.77 5.71 -17.60
C ARG A 140 14.89 4.35 -18.30
N PHE A 141 14.48 3.28 -17.63
CA PHE A 141 14.62 1.90 -18.09
C PHE A 141 13.29 1.28 -18.54
N ASP A 142 12.26 2.11 -18.76
CA ASP A 142 10.89 1.65 -18.98
C ASP A 142 10.43 0.60 -17.95
N GLY A 143 10.92 0.75 -16.72
CA GLY A 143 10.59 -0.10 -15.59
C GLY A 143 9.32 0.36 -14.88
N ASP A 144 8.73 -0.53 -14.12
CA ASP A 144 7.61 -0.24 -13.22
C ASP A 144 7.77 -1.03 -11.92
N MET A 145 6.98 -0.66 -10.91
CA MET A 145 6.97 -1.32 -9.60
C MET A 145 5.57 -1.44 -9.05
N GLN A 146 5.31 -2.51 -8.34
CA GLN A 146 4.04 -2.77 -7.65
C GLN A 146 4.25 -3.57 -6.36
N MET A 147 3.38 -3.34 -5.37
CA MET A 147 3.27 -4.24 -4.22
C MET A 147 2.35 -5.40 -4.59
N LEU A 148 2.81 -6.62 -4.38
CA LEU A 148 2.03 -7.83 -4.57
C LEU A 148 2.35 -8.81 -3.44
N GLU A 149 1.32 -9.26 -2.72
CA GLU A 149 1.44 -10.23 -1.62
C GLU A 149 2.50 -9.85 -0.56
N GLY A 150 2.68 -8.54 -0.31
CA GLY A 150 3.66 -8.02 0.66
C GLY A 150 5.10 -7.92 0.13
N GLU A 151 5.32 -8.13 -1.17
CA GLU A 151 6.60 -7.99 -1.84
C GLU A 151 6.57 -6.84 -2.86
N LEU A 152 7.62 -6.03 -2.89
CA LEU A 152 7.84 -5.03 -3.93
C LEU A 152 8.43 -5.72 -5.17
N ARG A 153 7.61 -5.88 -6.20
CA ARG A 153 8.06 -6.39 -7.51
C ARG A 153 8.43 -5.25 -8.42
N VAL A 154 9.61 -5.37 -9.00
CA VAL A 154 10.20 -4.36 -9.89
C VAL A 154 10.72 -5.07 -11.14
N ALA A 155 10.24 -4.67 -12.30
CA ALA A 155 10.61 -5.27 -13.57
C ALA A 155 10.37 -4.29 -14.74
N PRO A 156 10.83 -4.60 -15.96
CA PRO A 156 10.37 -3.90 -17.16
C PRO A 156 8.84 -3.87 -17.22
N ARG A 157 8.29 -2.77 -17.72
CA ARG A 157 6.83 -2.55 -17.74
C ARG A 157 6.08 -3.63 -18.53
N SER A 158 6.70 -4.22 -19.55
CA SER A 158 6.16 -5.34 -20.31
C SER A 158 5.86 -6.58 -19.45
N ASP A 159 6.63 -6.77 -18.37
CA ASP A 159 6.62 -7.97 -17.54
C ASP A 159 5.74 -7.82 -16.30
N ILE A 160 5.32 -6.59 -15.98
CA ILE A 160 4.39 -6.31 -14.90
C ILE A 160 2.96 -6.43 -15.39
N GLN A 161 2.28 -7.52 -15.01
CA GLN A 161 0.86 -7.70 -15.27
C GLN A 161 0.03 -6.99 -14.20
N ARG A 162 -0.71 -5.94 -14.62
CA ARG A 162 -1.71 -5.29 -13.76
C ARG A 162 -3.06 -5.94 -14.01
N GLY A 163 -3.57 -6.67 -13.00
CA GLY A 163 -4.94 -7.18 -13.02
C GLY A 163 -5.94 -6.08 -12.65
N GLU A 164 -7.05 -5.97 -13.38
CA GLU A 164 -8.23 -5.22 -12.95
C GLU A 164 -9.21 -6.17 -12.27
N PHE A 165 -9.58 -5.86 -11.04
CA PHE A 165 -10.66 -6.56 -10.34
C PHE A 165 -11.89 -5.67 -10.29
N SER A 166 -13.01 -6.15 -10.83
CA SER A 166 -14.30 -5.51 -10.67
C SER A 166 -15.11 -6.28 -9.62
N LEU A 167 -15.32 -5.67 -8.48
CA LEU A 167 -16.24 -6.18 -7.45
C LEU A 167 -17.66 -5.73 -7.84
N ARG A 168 -18.57 -6.69 -7.98
CA ARG A 168 -20.01 -6.47 -8.20
C ARG A 168 -20.80 -6.81 -6.96
#